data_7cf5e7a005072a62ae682d8e8258de7e
#
_entry.id   7cf5e7a005072a62ae682d8e8258de7e
#
_cell.length_a   1.000
_cell.length_b   1.000
_cell.length_c   1.000
_cell.angle_alpha   90.00
_cell.angle_beta   90.00
_cell.angle_gamma   90.00
#
_symmetry.space_group_name_H-M   'P 1'
#
loop_
_entity.id
_entity.type
_entity.pdbx_description
1 polymer ?
#
loop_
_entity_poly.entity_id
_entity_poly.type
_entity_poly.pdbx_seq_one_letter_code
_entity_poly.pdbx_strand_id
1 'polypeptide(L)' 'MFLVDCEWDAFGAWSTCTKTCGGGEQSRTRKVKTKAAFGGAACPGNATETQACNENACPGRFT' A
#
# COMPACT_ATOMS: atom_id res chain seq x y z
N MET A 1 12.49 29.53 12.89
CA MET A 1 12.38 28.07 12.93
C MET A 1 11.65 27.62 11.67
N PHE A 2 12.15 26.58 11.04
CA PHE A 2 11.59 26.15 9.76
C PHE A 2 10.51 25.10 9.98
N LEU A 3 9.50 25.15 9.13
CA LEU A 3 8.49 24.11 9.10
C LEU A 3 9.14 22.79 8.69
N VAL A 4 8.63 21.71 9.23
CA VAL A 4 9.04 20.37 8.81
C VAL A 4 7.77 19.67 8.31
N ASP A 5 7.71 19.45 7.03
CA ASP A 5 6.58 18.71 6.44
C ASP A 5 6.79 17.23 6.63
N CYS A 6 5.69 16.52 6.82
CA CYS A 6 5.75 15.08 6.92
C CYS A 6 6.20 14.47 5.59
N GLU A 7 7.07 13.48 5.69
CA GLU A 7 7.54 12.75 4.51
C GLU A 7 7.30 11.26 4.70
N TRP A 8 6.84 10.62 3.64
CA TRP A 8 6.68 9.18 3.63
C TRP A 8 7.98 8.50 3.25
N ASP A 9 8.22 7.35 3.84
CA ASP A 9 9.23 6.45 3.34
C ASP A 9 8.68 5.74 2.12
N ALA A 10 9.54 5.02 1.40
CA ALA A 10 9.09 4.27 0.23
C ALA A 10 8.19 3.12 0.65
N PHE A 11 7.23 2.78 -0.22
CA PHE A 11 6.43 1.60 0.02
C PHE A 11 7.30 0.37 -0.01
N GLY A 12 6.97 -0.59 0.86
CA GLY A 12 7.57 -1.90 0.81
C GLY A 12 7.02 -2.72 -0.35
N ALA A 13 7.43 -3.97 -0.41
CA ALA A 13 6.97 -4.86 -1.47
C ALA A 13 5.51 -5.20 -1.27
N TRP A 14 4.82 -5.51 -2.37
CA TRP A 14 3.46 -6.01 -2.31
C TRP A 14 3.45 -7.36 -1.60
N SER A 15 2.43 -7.56 -0.78
CA SER A 15 2.23 -8.85 -0.14
C SER A 15 1.82 -9.90 -1.18
N THR A 16 1.83 -11.15 -0.75
CA THR A 16 1.33 -12.23 -1.58
C THR A 16 -0.17 -12.02 -1.82
N CYS A 17 -0.60 -12.30 -3.05
CA CYS A 17 -2.03 -12.20 -3.37
C CYS A 17 -2.80 -13.24 -2.55
N THR A 18 -3.99 -12.85 -2.09
CA THR A 18 -4.81 -13.74 -1.27
C THR A 18 -5.37 -14.93 -2.05
N LYS A 19 -5.39 -14.82 -3.39
CA LYS A 19 -5.87 -15.90 -4.23
C LYS A 19 -4.97 -16.06 -5.43
N THR A 20 -4.93 -17.27 -5.96
CA THR A 20 -4.13 -17.54 -7.15
C THR A 20 -4.90 -17.27 -8.43
N CYS A 21 -6.21 -17.15 -8.34
CA CYS A 21 -7.06 -16.86 -9.48
C CYS A 21 -8.42 -16.40 -8.97
N GLY A 22 -9.24 -15.87 -9.84
CA GLY A 22 -10.61 -15.50 -9.48
C GLY A 22 -10.72 -14.18 -8.73
N GLY A 23 -9.63 -13.42 -8.68
CA GLY A 23 -9.65 -12.12 -8.04
C GLY A 23 -9.31 -12.17 -6.57
N GLY A 24 -8.11 -11.75 -6.23
CA GLY A 24 -7.68 -11.61 -4.85
C GLY A 24 -7.21 -10.18 -4.59
N GLU A 25 -6.56 -10.00 -3.47
CA GLU A 25 -6.01 -8.71 -3.09
C GLU A 25 -4.61 -8.87 -2.53
N GLN A 26 -3.82 -7.84 -2.72
CA GLN A 26 -2.51 -7.75 -2.11
C GLN A 26 -2.34 -6.33 -1.59
N SER A 27 -1.45 -6.15 -0.66
CA SER A 27 -1.25 -4.84 -0.05
C SER A 27 0.22 -4.56 0.16
N ARG A 28 0.50 -3.29 0.35
CA ARG A 28 1.84 -2.85 0.75
C ARG A 28 1.67 -1.69 1.72
N THR A 29 2.70 -1.47 2.51
CA THR A 29 2.66 -0.42 3.53
C THR A 29 3.91 0.43 3.45
N ARG A 30 3.80 1.62 4.00
CA ARG A 30 4.94 2.52 4.16
C ARG A 30 4.86 3.15 5.53
N LYS A 31 5.99 3.65 5.98
CA LYS A 31 6.08 4.31 7.28
C LYS A 31 6.43 5.77 7.07
N VAL A 32 6.15 6.57 8.09
CA VAL A 32 6.55 7.97 8.07
C VAL A 32 8.05 8.03 8.26
N LYS A 33 8.73 8.66 7.31
CA LYS A 33 10.16 8.89 7.38
C LYS A 33 10.46 10.09 8.27
N THR A 34 9.71 11.17 8.06
CA THR A 34 9.89 12.40 8.80
C THR A 34 8.55 12.89 9.29
N LYS A 35 8.40 13.08 10.59
CA LYS A 35 7.16 13.58 11.15
C LYS A 35 7.04 15.07 10.92
N ALA A 36 5.83 15.54 10.67
CA ALA A 36 5.58 16.97 10.59
C ALA A 36 5.87 17.63 11.92
N ALA A 37 6.44 18.81 11.87
CA ALA A 37 6.76 19.58 13.07
C ALA A 37 6.70 21.06 12.75
N PHE A 38 6.54 21.86 13.81
CA PHE A 38 6.60 23.32 13.71
C PHE A 38 5.60 23.86 12.69
N GLY A 39 4.41 23.25 12.62
CA GLY A 39 3.38 23.70 11.71
C GLY A 39 3.49 23.17 10.29
N GLY A 40 4.37 22.21 10.05
CA GLY A 40 4.48 21.61 8.74
C GLY A 40 3.27 20.76 8.39
N ALA A 41 3.14 20.41 7.12
CA ALA A 41 2.00 19.67 6.62
C ALA A 41 2.05 18.21 7.05
N ALA A 42 0.88 17.66 7.36
CA ALA A 42 0.77 16.22 7.64
C ALA A 42 0.98 15.41 6.37
N CYS A 43 1.37 14.16 6.53
CA CYS A 43 1.55 13.27 5.39
C CYS A 43 0.23 13.06 4.67
N PRO A 44 0.19 13.29 3.36
CA PRO A 44 -1.03 13.04 2.60
C PRO A 44 -1.15 11.56 2.28
N GLY A 45 -2.37 11.11 2.04
CA GLY A 45 -2.62 9.74 1.62
C GLY A 45 -2.60 8.76 2.76
N ASN A 46 -2.39 7.52 2.44
CA ASN A 46 -2.48 6.42 3.39
C ASN A 46 -1.18 5.66 3.52
N ALA A 47 -0.99 5.07 4.70
CA ALA A 47 0.17 4.22 4.95
C ALA A 47 0.07 2.88 4.25
N THR A 48 -1.13 2.48 3.85
CA THR A 48 -1.37 1.18 3.24
C THR A 48 -2.08 1.37 1.91
N GLU A 49 -1.62 0.60 0.91
CA GLU A 49 -2.29 0.51 -0.38
C GLU A 49 -2.70 -0.92 -0.63
N THR A 50 -3.85 -1.10 -1.28
CA THR A 50 -4.30 -2.41 -1.70
C THR A 50 -4.61 -2.36 -3.19
N GLN A 51 -4.47 -3.51 -3.84
CA GLN A 51 -4.82 -3.62 -5.25
C GLN A 51 -5.32 -5.02 -5.54
N ALA A 52 -6.10 -5.12 -6.60
CA ALA A 52 -6.55 -6.42 -7.07
C ALA A 52 -5.37 -7.16 -7.70
N CYS A 53 -5.41 -8.47 -7.63
CA CYS A 53 -4.38 -9.31 -8.21
C CYS A 53 -5.01 -10.62 -8.63
N ASN A 54 -4.34 -11.30 -9.56
CA ASN A 54 -4.76 -12.62 -10.04
C ASN A 54 -6.24 -12.65 -10.42
N GLU A 55 -6.63 -11.67 -11.23
CA GLU A 55 -8.03 -11.49 -11.59
C GLU A 55 -8.49 -12.42 -12.68
N ASN A 56 -7.58 -13.20 -13.24
CA ASN A 56 -7.92 -14.18 -14.26
C ASN A 56 -8.84 -15.25 -13.67
N ALA A 57 -9.75 -15.76 -14.48
CA ALA A 57 -10.67 -16.79 -14.04
C ALA A 57 -9.90 -18.04 -13.61
N CYS A 58 -10.39 -18.68 -12.56
CA CYS A 58 -9.81 -19.95 -12.16
C CYS A 58 -10.05 -20.99 -13.23
N PRO A 59 -9.09 -21.89 -13.51
CA PRO A 59 -9.32 -22.98 -14.47
C PRO A 59 -10.49 -23.81 -14.00
N GLY A 60 -11.29 -24.10 -14.85
CA GLY A 60 -12.50 -24.75 -14.57
C GLY A 60 -12.46 -26.00 -13.83
N ARG A 61 -12.51 -26.49 -13.72
CA ARG A 61 -12.81 -27.21 -13.36
C ARG A 61 -12.84 -28.09 -12.81
N PHE A 62 -13.34 -28.14 -12.48
CA PHE A 62 -13.45 -29.07 -11.94
C PHE A 62 -13.85 -29.94 -12.51
N THR A 63 -13.67 -30.26 -12.70
CA THR A 63 -14.16 -31.14 -13.25
C THR A 63 -14.06 -32.00 -12.95
#